data_0521aa7c806e1db674ceb7e23f6239e6
#
_entry.id   0521aa7c806e1db674ceb7e23f6239e6
#
_cell.length_a   1.000
_cell.length_b   1.000
_cell.length_c   1.000
_cell.angle_alpha   90.00
_cell.angle_beta   90.00
_cell.angle_gamma   90.00
#
_symmetry.space_group_name_H-M   'P 1'
#
loop_
_entity.id
_entity.type
_entity.pdbx_description
1 polymer ?
#
loop_
_entity_poly.entity_id
_entity_poly.type
_entity_poly.pdbx_seq_one_letter_code
_entity_poly.pdbx_strand_id
1 'polypeptide(L)'
;VRLLVSPSRESISWDLAETLAQRDLPACLRLFRQLMFQKEKPFLLLMGIEARIRDMLALRELIEAGHLRLSYSGSYVNPAWSELPEAREAAQSLVGHLLKGHPFRLAMLAKAASGFTTVELQRWYRRTVETHARLTEGAVPDDLLMECLLVELIQGGRHAAV
;
A
#
# COMPACT_ATOMS: atom_id res chain seq x y z
N VAL A 1 -31.80 13.41 2.09
CA VAL A 1 -30.65 14.35 2.01
C VAL A 1 -29.39 13.52 2.23
N ARG A 2 -28.66 13.17 1.14
CA ARG A 2 -27.34 12.53 1.23
C ARG A 2 -26.37 13.61 1.71
N LEU A 3 -25.93 13.50 2.94
CA LEU A 3 -24.77 14.23 3.43
C LEU A 3 -23.56 13.80 2.58
N LEU A 4 -23.10 14.68 1.71
CA LEU A 4 -21.83 14.56 1.01
C LEU A 4 -20.73 14.80 2.06
N VAL A 5 -20.37 13.75 2.78
CA VAL A 5 -19.14 13.74 3.58
C VAL A 5 -18.00 13.67 2.58
N SER A 6 -17.25 14.75 2.43
CA SER A 6 -16.01 14.74 1.66
C SER A 6 -15.10 13.64 2.25
N PRO A 7 -14.62 12.69 1.44
CA PRO A 7 -13.73 11.65 1.94
C PRO A 7 -12.50 12.30 2.58
N SER A 8 -12.06 11.77 3.71
CA SER A 8 -10.84 12.26 4.35
C SER A 8 -9.64 12.00 3.44
N ARG A 9 -8.60 12.82 3.52
CA ARG A 9 -7.36 12.63 2.74
C ARG A 9 -6.76 11.23 2.90
N GLU A 10 -6.88 10.65 4.09
CA GLU A 10 -6.45 9.28 4.35
C GLU A 10 -7.29 8.25 3.58
N SER A 11 -8.60 8.48 3.44
CA SER A 11 -9.48 7.63 2.66
C SER A 11 -9.09 7.64 1.17
N ILE A 12 -8.76 8.79 0.62
CA ILE A 12 -8.40 8.98 -0.80
C ILE A 12 -7.08 8.26 -1.13
N SER A 13 -6.05 8.45 -0.29
CA SER A 13 -4.77 7.76 -0.47
C SER A 13 -4.91 6.25 -0.27
N TRP A 14 -5.84 5.83 0.61
CA TRP A 14 -6.17 4.43 0.81
C TRP A 14 -6.74 3.79 -0.46
N ASP A 15 -7.73 4.41 -1.08
CA ASP A 15 -8.41 3.86 -2.26
C ASP A 15 -7.44 3.69 -3.45
N LEU A 16 -6.52 4.65 -3.64
CA LEU A 16 -5.50 4.55 -4.68
C LEU A 16 -4.51 3.41 -4.39
N ALA A 17 -4.05 3.29 -3.15
CA ALA A 17 -3.15 2.23 -2.75
C ALA A 17 -3.81 0.84 -2.78
N GLU A 18 -5.13 0.76 -2.55
CA GLU A 18 -5.89 -0.48 -2.67
C GLU A 18 -5.96 -0.96 -4.12
N THR A 19 -6.30 -0.07 -5.08
CA THR A 19 -6.30 -0.43 -6.51
C THR A 19 -4.92 -0.83 -7.00
N LEU A 20 -3.87 -0.19 -6.46
CA LEU A 20 -2.48 -0.53 -6.73
C LEU A 20 -2.14 -1.95 -6.21
N ALA A 21 -2.54 -2.27 -4.97
CA ALA A 21 -2.33 -3.58 -4.37
C ALA A 21 -3.09 -4.71 -5.09
N GLN A 22 -4.24 -4.40 -5.68
CA GLN A 22 -5.01 -5.32 -6.53
C GLN A 22 -4.39 -5.49 -7.93
N ARG A 23 -3.37 -4.70 -8.28
CA ARG A 23 -2.72 -4.70 -9.60
C ARG A 23 -3.67 -4.38 -10.76
N ASP A 24 -4.75 -3.66 -10.48
CA ASP A 24 -5.71 -3.20 -11.48
C ASP A 24 -5.26 -1.85 -12.06
N LEU A 25 -4.39 -1.90 -13.07
CA LEU A 25 -3.83 -0.70 -13.70
C LEU A 25 -4.92 0.22 -14.28
N PRO A 26 -5.93 -0.27 -15.03
CA PRO A 26 -6.99 0.61 -15.53
C PRO A 26 -7.76 1.33 -14.41
N ALA A 27 -8.12 0.62 -13.33
CA ALA A 27 -8.81 1.23 -12.19
C ALA A 27 -7.92 2.23 -11.46
N CYS A 28 -6.64 1.88 -11.26
CA CYS A 28 -5.66 2.72 -10.60
C CYS A 28 -5.46 4.05 -11.35
N LEU A 29 -5.27 4.01 -12.68
CA LEU A 29 -5.10 5.21 -13.50
C LEU A 29 -6.38 6.06 -13.59
N ARG A 30 -7.56 5.44 -13.69
CA ARG A 30 -8.84 6.20 -13.66
C ARG A 30 -8.99 6.95 -12.34
N LEU A 31 -8.74 6.28 -11.23
CA LEU A 31 -8.82 6.89 -9.90
C LEU A 31 -7.80 8.01 -9.74
N PHE A 32 -6.55 7.78 -10.14
CA PHE A 32 -5.50 8.80 -10.09
C PHE A 32 -5.89 10.06 -10.89
N ARG A 33 -6.34 9.91 -12.14
CA ARG A 33 -6.79 11.03 -12.97
C ARG A 33 -7.98 11.78 -12.38
N GLN A 34 -8.91 11.05 -11.76
CA GLN A 34 -10.02 11.68 -11.03
C GLN A 34 -9.50 12.53 -9.85
N LEU A 35 -8.51 12.04 -9.10
CA LEU A 35 -7.89 12.77 -7.99
C LEU A 35 -7.15 14.02 -8.50
N MET A 36 -6.45 13.93 -9.64
CA MET A 36 -5.84 15.10 -10.28
C MET A 36 -6.87 16.13 -10.71
N PHE A 37 -7.98 15.70 -11.29
CA PHE A 37 -9.10 16.59 -11.62
C PHE A 37 -9.68 17.29 -10.38
N GLN A 38 -9.71 16.60 -9.23
CA GLN A 38 -10.13 17.15 -7.94
C GLN A 38 -9.05 18.05 -7.29
N LYS A 39 -7.93 18.27 -7.99
CA LYS A 39 -6.78 19.08 -7.53
C LYS A 39 -6.11 18.54 -6.28
N GLU A 40 -6.16 17.22 -6.07
CA GLU A 40 -5.34 16.58 -5.05
C GLU A 40 -3.85 16.70 -5.40
N LYS A 41 -3.01 16.80 -4.39
CA LYS A 41 -1.58 16.99 -4.59
C LYS A 41 -0.87 15.65 -4.85
N PRO A 42 -0.20 15.46 -6.00
CA PRO A 42 0.53 14.22 -6.31
C PRO A 42 1.48 13.78 -5.21
N PHE A 43 2.20 14.73 -4.63
CA PHE A 43 3.13 14.49 -3.53
C PHE A 43 2.46 13.84 -2.31
N LEU A 44 1.27 14.28 -1.91
CA LEU A 44 0.54 13.70 -0.78
C LEU A 44 0.03 12.29 -1.08
N LEU A 45 -0.38 12.06 -2.33
CA LEU A 45 -0.78 10.72 -2.78
C LEU A 45 0.41 9.76 -2.76
N LEU A 46 1.58 10.23 -3.20
CA LEU A 46 2.82 9.45 -3.16
C LEU A 46 3.21 9.06 -1.74
N MET A 47 3.15 10.01 -0.79
CA MET A 47 3.42 9.72 0.62
C MET A 47 2.47 8.66 1.18
N GLY A 48 1.19 8.69 0.79
CA GLY A 48 0.21 7.68 1.18
C GLY A 48 0.53 6.30 0.60
N ILE A 49 0.95 6.23 -0.66
CA ILE A 49 1.39 4.99 -1.32
C ILE A 49 2.65 4.45 -0.63
N GLU A 50 3.63 5.30 -0.38
CA GLU A 50 4.88 4.92 0.29
C GLU A 50 4.63 4.33 1.68
N ALA A 51 3.80 5.00 2.50
CA ALA A 51 3.41 4.50 3.81
C ALA A 51 2.74 3.12 3.72
N ARG A 52 1.86 2.93 2.74
CA ARG A 52 1.16 1.67 2.51
C ARG A 52 2.11 0.54 2.10
N ILE A 53 3.04 0.80 1.19
CA ILE A 53 4.03 -0.20 0.77
C ILE A 53 4.91 -0.60 1.95
N ARG A 54 5.32 0.35 2.79
CA ARG A 54 6.10 0.10 4.00
C ARG A 54 5.35 -0.78 4.99
N ASP A 55 4.06 -0.50 5.21
CA ASP A 55 3.20 -1.31 6.08
C ASP A 55 3.04 -2.74 5.54
N MET A 56 2.84 -2.88 4.22
CA MET A 56 2.76 -4.19 3.58
C MET A 56 4.07 -4.96 3.69
N LEU A 57 5.21 -4.30 3.54
CA LEU A 57 6.52 -4.91 3.69
C LEU A 57 6.73 -5.43 5.11
N ALA A 58 6.42 -4.63 6.12
CA ALA A 58 6.51 -5.03 7.52
C ALA A 58 5.57 -6.22 7.84
N LEU A 59 4.34 -6.20 7.35
CA LEU A 59 3.40 -7.32 7.52
C LEU A 59 3.88 -8.58 6.80
N ARG A 60 4.50 -8.44 5.62
CA ARG A 60 5.07 -9.56 4.89
C ARG A 60 6.23 -10.21 5.65
N GLU A 61 7.12 -9.42 6.22
CA GLU A 61 8.19 -9.91 7.08
C GLU A 61 7.66 -10.68 8.30
N LEU A 62 6.61 -10.16 8.96
CA LEU A 62 5.96 -10.84 10.08
C LEU A 62 5.31 -12.17 9.67
N ILE A 63 4.74 -12.24 8.47
CA ILE A 63 4.17 -13.48 7.92
C ILE A 63 5.28 -14.49 7.63
N GLU A 64 6.36 -14.07 6.98
CA GLU A 64 7.50 -14.94 6.65
C GLU A 64 8.24 -15.46 7.89
N ALA A 65 8.33 -14.63 8.93
CA ALA A 65 8.89 -15.04 10.23
C ALA A 65 7.96 -15.97 11.04
N GLY A 66 6.72 -16.20 10.58
CA GLY A 66 5.74 -17.00 11.30
C GLY A 66 5.12 -16.31 12.53
N HIS A 67 5.37 -15.02 12.69
CA HIS A 67 4.80 -14.20 13.78
C HIS A 67 3.35 -13.84 13.54
N LEU A 68 2.95 -13.74 12.26
CA LEU A 68 1.58 -13.49 11.83
C LEU A 68 1.13 -14.59 10.87
N ARG A 69 0.01 -15.24 11.17
CA ARG A 69 -0.62 -16.23 10.29
C ARG A 69 -1.97 -15.71 9.81
N LEU A 70 -2.29 -15.98 8.56
CA LEU A 70 -3.58 -15.62 7.98
C LEU A 70 -4.40 -16.90 7.79
N SER A 71 -5.60 -16.91 8.34
CA SER A 71 -6.60 -17.94 8.08
C SER A 71 -7.77 -17.33 7.31
N TYR A 72 -8.38 -18.13 6.45
CA TYR A 72 -9.45 -17.69 5.57
C TYR A 72 -10.74 -18.42 5.93
N SER A 73 -11.82 -17.66 6.09
CA SER A 73 -13.17 -18.20 6.25
C SER A 73 -14.06 -17.55 5.19
N GLY A 74 -14.23 -18.23 4.06
CA GLY A 74 -14.83 -17.65 2.87
C GLY A 74 -14.03 -16.44 2.36
N SER A 75 -14.66 -15.27 2.27
CA SER A 75 -14.01 -14.00 1.88
C SER A 75 -13.31 -13.28 3.04
N TYR A 76 -13.53 -13.73 4.27
CA TYR A 76 -12.94 -13.10 5.46
C TYR A 76 -11.53 -13.60 5.72
N VAL A 77 -10.67 -12.67 6.12
CA VAL A 77 -9.29 -12.94 6.53
C VAL A 77 -9.17 -12.69 8.03
N ASN A 78 -8.69 -13.69 8.75
CA ASN A 78 -8.48 -13.62 10.19
C ASN A 78 -6.95 -13.66 10.45
N PRO A 79 -6.34 -12.54 10.83
CA PRO A 79 -4.97 -12.51 11.27
C PRO A 79 -4.86 -13.11 12.68
N ALA A 80 -3.95 -14.05 12.86
CA ALA A 80 -3.63 -14.67 14.15
C ALA A 80 -2.16 -14.44 14.46
N TRP A 81 -1.91 -13.76 15.57
CA TRP A 81 -0.56 -13.52 16.06
C TRP A 81 -0.03 -14.74 16.79
N SER A 82 1.27 -14.99 16.65
CA SER A 82 1.98 -15.95 17.48
C SER A 82 1.98 -15.49 18.95
N GLU A 83 1.84 -16.41 19.87
CA GLU A 83 1.88 -16.12 21.32
C GLU A 83 3.31 -15.90 21.85
N LEU A 84 4.32 -16.13 21.02
CA LEU A 84 5.72 -15.94 21.39
C LEU A 84 6.01 -14.46 21.75
N PRO A 85 6.77 -14.18 22.81
CA PRO A 85 7.15 -12.83 23.20
C PRO A 85 7.81 -12.05 22.06
N GLU A 86 8.68 -12.70 21.29
CA GLU A 86 9.38 -12.13 20.13
C GLU A 86 8.42 -11.66 19.05
N ALA A 87 7.33 -12.39 18.81
CA ALA A 87 6.30 -12.00 17.84
C ALA A 87 5.57 -10.73 18.27
N ARG A 88 5.32 -10.60 19.58
CA ARG A 88 4.67 -9.41 20.14
C ARG A 88 5.59 -8.19 20.04
N GLU A 89 6.86 -8.33 20.35
CA GLU A 89 7.85 -7.26 20.22
C GLU A 89 8.04 -6.84 18.78
N ALA A 90 8.17 -7.79 17.85
CA ALA A 90 8.27 -7.53 16.43
C ALA A 90 7.03 -6.81 15.89
N ALA A 91 5.83 -7.27 16.27
CA ALA A 91 4.57 -6.62 15.86
C ALA A 91 4.47 -5.18 16.39
N GLN A 92 4.83 -4.96 17.66
CA GLN A 92 4.81 -3.62 18.25
C GLN A 92 5.83 -2.69 17.58
N SER A 93 7.01 -3.19 17.26
CA SER A 93 8.08 -2.41 16.62
C SER A 93 7.76 -2.05 15.17
N LEU A 94 7.30 -3.03 14.37
CA LEU A 94 7.12 -2.86 12.93
C LEU A 94 5.76 -2.27 12.55
N VAL A 95 4.69 -2.68 13.23
CA VAL A 95 3.32 -2.33 12.88
C VAL A 95 2.48 -1.81 14.06
N GLY A 96 3.13 -1.35 15.12
CA GLY A 96 2.46 -0.88 16.33
C GLY A 96 1.40 0.20 16.09
N HIS A 97 1.57 1.05 15.09
CA HIS A 97 0.58 2.05 14.67
C HIS A 97 -0.67 1.40 14.05
N LEU A 98 -0.53 0.27 13.34
CA LEU A 98 -1.66 -0.48 12.77
C LEU A 98 -2.43 -1.24 13.84
N LEU A 99 -1.74 -1.70 14.90
CA LEU A 99 -2.38 -2.42 16.01
C LEU A 99 -3.33 -1.52 16.82
N LYS A 100 -3.11 -0.21 16.79
CA LYS A 100 -3.98 0.78 17.44
C LYS A 100 -5.21 1.11 16.59
N GLY A 101 -5.22 0.73 15.33
CA GLY A 101 -6.29 0.99 14.39
C GLY A 101 -7.40 -0.07 14.41
N HIS A 102 -8.32 0.05 13.46
CA HIS A 102 -9.40 -0.92 13.33
C HIS A 102 -8.88 -2.28 12.84
N PRO A 103 -9.20 -3.42 13.50
CA PRO A 103 -8.69 -4.75 13.14
C PRO A 103 -8.93 -5.15 11.68
N PHE A 104 -10.02 -4.70 11.08
CA PHE A 104 -10.36 -4.94 9.68
C PHE A 104 -9.30 -4.35 8.72
N ARG A 105 -8.77 -3.16 9.03
CA ARG A 105 -7.71 -2.53 8.21
C ARG A 105 -6.43 -3.36 8.21
N LEU A 106 -6.04 -3.85 9.38
CA LEU A 106 -4.89 -4.73 9.51
C LEU A 106 -5.07 -6.03 8.71
N ALA A 107 -6.26 -6.65 8.81
CA ALA A 107 -6.57 -7.87 8.09
C ALA A 107 -6.50 -7.67 6.57
N MET A 108 -7.07 -6.58 6.05
CA MET A 108 -7.04 -6.26 4.61
C MET A 108 -5.62 -5.98 4.11
N LEU A 109 -4.82 -5.27 4.90
CA LEU A 109 -3.41 -5.04 4.58
C LEU A 109 -2.57 -6.30 4.59
N ALA A 110 -2.76 -7.14 5.60
CA ALA A 110 -2.05 -8.41 5.70
C ALA A 110 -2.42 -9.35 4.54
N LYS A 111 -3.71 -9.37 4.14
CA LYS A 111 -4.17 -10.06 2.94
C LYS A 111 -3.48 -9.52 1.68
N ALA A 112 -3.45 -8.21 1.50
CA ALA A 112 -2.78 -7.60 0.37
C ALA A 112 -1.28 -7.95 0.35
N ALA A 113 -0.59 -7.82 1.49
CA ALA A 113 0.82 -8.14 1.64
C ALA A 113 1.13 -9.61 1.31
N SER A 114 0.23 -10.54 1.66
CA SER A 114 0.42 -11.97 1.37
C SER A 114 0.45 -12.30 -0.14
N GLY A 115 -0.13 -11.45 -0.97
CA GLY A 115 -0.12 -11.56 -2.44
C GLY A 115 1.15 -11.07 -3.12
N PHE A 116 2.13 -10.59 -2.35
CA PHE A 116 3.42 -10.08 -2.83
C PHE A 116 4.57 -10.86 -2.23
N THR A 117 5.69 -10.89 -2.95
CA THR A 117 6.97 -11.31 -2.37
C THR A 117 7.65 -10.11 -1.69
N THR A 118 8.53 -10.39 -0.73
CA THR A 118 9.35 -9.35 -0.09
C THR A 118 10.17 -8.57 -1.11
N VAL A 119 10.73 -9.25 -2.12
CA VAL A 119 11.52 -8.64 -3.20
C VAL A 119 10.67 -7.67 -4.04
N GLU A 120 9.41 -8.03 -4.36
CA GLU A 120 8.51 -7.13 -5.08
C GLU A 120 8.21 -5.87 -4.28
N LEU A 121 7.86 -6.01 -3.00
CA LEU A 121 7.56 -4.87 -2.13
C LEU A 121 8.78 -3.97 -1.92
N GLN A 122 9.98 -4.55 -1.78
CA GLN A 122 11.23 -3.78 -1.71
C GLN A 122 11.49 -3.01 -2.99
N ARG A 123 11.22 -3.61 -4.16
CA ARG A 123 11.33 -2.92 -5.45
C ARG A 123 10.30 -1.79 -5.54
N TRP A 124 9.04 -2.02 -5.15
CA TRP A 124 7.99 -1.01 -5.12
C TRP A 124 8.38 0.16 -4.23
N TYR A 125 8.87 -0.14 -3.02
CA TYR A 125 9.34 0.89 -2.09
C TYR A 125 10.47 1.75 -2.68
N ARG A 126 11.48 1.11 -3.25
CA ARG A 126 12.60 1.81 -3.90
C ARG A 126 12.13 2.74 -5.01
N ARG A 127 11.26 2.27 -5.90
CA ARG A 127 10.72 3.08 -7.01
C ARG A 127 9.90 4.26 -6.50
N THR A 128 9.16 4.08 -5.42
CA THR A 128 8.39 5.15 -4.77
C THR A 128 9.32 6.23 -4.21
N VAL A 129 10.38 5.83 -3.51
CA VAL A 129 11.40 6.76 -2.98
C VAL A 129 12.14 7.50 -4.09
N GLU A 130 12.51 6.82 -5.18
CA GLU A 130 13.12 7.46 -6.35
C GLU A 130 12.18 8.49 -6.98
N THR A 131 10.88 8.19 -7.09
CA THR A 131 9.88 9.12 -7.62
C THR A 131 9.70 10.31 -6.68
N HIS A 132 9.74 10.10 -5.37
CA HIS A 132 9.68 11.16 -4.36
C HIS A 132 10.83 12.18 -4.57
N ALA A 133 12.06 11.70 -4.76
CA ALA A 133 13.20 12.59 -5.05
C ALA A 133 12.95 13.38 -6.35
N ARG A 134 12.49 12.75 -7.42
CA ARG A 134 12.20 13.41 -8.70
C ARG A 134 11.09 14.46 -8.62
N LEU A 135 10.06 14.23 -7.79
CA LEU A 135 9.00 15.23 -7.53
C LEU A 135 9.59 16.50 -6.88
N THR A 136 10.57 16.34 -5.99
CA THR A 136 11.22 17.49 -5.34
C THR A 136 12.15 18.25 -6.28
N GLU A 137 12.71 17.60 -7.30
CA GLU A 137 13.56 18.25 -8.33
C GLU A 137 12.77 19.15 -9.29
N GLY A 138 11.48 18.86 -9.50
CA GLY A 138 10.56 19.67 -10.33
C GLY A 138 10.89 19.70 -11.82
N ALA A 139 11.72 18.78 -12.32
CA ALA A 139 12.14 18.74 -13.72
C ALA A 139 11.10 18.17 -14.68
N VAL A 140 10.13 17.40 -14.15
CA VAL A 140 9.06 16.73 -14.91
C VAL A 140 7.73 17.02 -14.21
N PRO A 141 6.62 17.18 -14.94
CA PRO A 141 5.31 17.36 -14.32
C PRO A 141 4.97 16.26 -13.34
N ASP A 142 4.47 16.62 -12.16
CA ASP A 142 4.23 15.71 -11.03
C ASP A 142 3.21 14.61 -11.38
N ASP A 143 2.16 14.95 -12.12
CA ASP A 143 1.13 14.02 -12.57
C ASP A 143 1.70 12.96 -13.52
N LEU A 144 2.59 13.35 -14.41
CA LEU A 144 3.27 12.44 -15.33
C LEU A 144 4.21 11.48 -14.58
N LEU A 145 4.99 11.99 -13.61
CA LEU A 145 5.84 11.14 -12.77
C LEU A 145 5.03 10.10 -12.01
N MET A 146 3.88 10.50 -11.48
CA MET A 146 2.99 9.60 -10.76
C MET A 146 2.35 8.57 -11.68
N GLU A 147 1.86 8.94 -12.86
CA GLU A 147 1.32 7.96 -13.82
C GLU A 147 2.39 6.93 -14.23
N CYS A 148 3.61 7.38 -14.52
CA CYS A 148 4.73 6.49 -14.82
C CYS A 148 5.01 5.53 -13.66
N LEU A 149 5.05 6.01 -12.43
CA LEU A 149 5.24 5.19 -11.24
C LEU A 149 4.16 4.10 -11.14
N LEU A 150 2.88 4.46 -11.23
CA LEU A 150 1.77 3.51 -11.12
C LEU A 150 1.85 2.40 -12.19
N VAL A 151 2.20 2.77 -13.43
CA VAL A 151 2.42 1.81 -14.52
C VAL A 151 3.61 0.89 -14.21
N GLU A 152 4.75 1.45 -13.80
CA GLU A 152 5.95 0.68 -13.48
C GLU A 152 5.74 -0.30 -12.32
N LEU A 153 5.04 0.11 -11.27
CA LEU A 153 4.77 -0.75 -10.13
C LEU A 153 3.92 -1.96 -10.55
N ILE A 154 2.85 -1.73 -11.30
CA ILE A 154 1.92 -2.81 -11.68
C ILE A 154 2.49 -3.70 -12.78
N GLN A 155 3.09 -3.12 -13.83
CA GLN A 155 3.59 -3.88 -14.99
C GLN A 155 4.98 -4.46 -14.78
N GLY A 156 5.85 -3.77 -14.06
CA GLY A 156 7.22 -4.22 -13.81
C GLY A 156 7.33 -5.54 -13.04
N GLY A 157 6.25 -6.01 -12.38
CA GLY A 157 6.16 -7.32 -11.73
C GLY A 157 5.91 -8.47 -12.70
N ARG A 158 5.39 -8.20 -13.90
CA ARG A 158 5.08 -9.24 -14.89
C ARG A 158 6.30 -9.75 -15.65
N HIS A 159 7.40 -9.00 -15.66
CA HIS A 159 8.63 -9.39 -16.35
C HIS A 159 9.66 -10.13 -15.49
N ALA A 160 9.42 -10.26 -14.18
CA ALA A 160 10.33 -10.99 -13.27
C ALA A 160 9.92 -12.45 -13.03
N ALA A 161 8.90 -12.94 -13.72
CA ALA A 161 8.37 -14.31 -13.60
C ALA A 161 8.62 -15.15 -14.86
N VAL A 162 9.79 -14.95 -15.53
CA VAL A 162 10.30 -15.84 -16.60
C VAL A 162 11.66 -16.37 -16.20
#